data_fa9e33ff26b386ac14201009c84b8483
#
_entry.id   fa9e33ff26b386ac14201009c84b8483
#
_cell.length_a   1.000
_cell.length_b   1.000
_cell.length_c   1.000
_cell.angle_alpha   90.00
_cell.angle_beta   90.00
_cell.angle_gamma   90.00
#
_symmetry.space_group_name_H-M   'P 1'
#
loop_
_entity.id
_entity.type
_entity.pdbx_description
1 polymer ?
#
loop_
_entity_poly.entity_id
_entity_poly.type
_entity_poly.pdbx_seq_one_letter_code
_entity_poly.pdbx_strand_id
1 'polypeptide(L)'
;MKGFTLDLKEVTNIQNFSGVIPLFPLATVVFFPNTLLPLHVFEPRYRQMVSDIINSERIIGMVLLKPGWEKDYHGNPEIYGVACMGRIVSVETLEDGRFNLVLYGLKRVKILEILKDDPYRLAKVKILEDIHGMNEEAYRERIVELISKWNGMLGKEQESHRINVDTRLPLENLTDAFASLSISNVFEKQELLEEVSIPKRAEKVISHLEIRLQVISAVAKRRNQILEKRNLN
;
A
#
# COMPACT_ATOMS: atom_id res chain seq x y z
N MET A 1 26.53 -8.23 1.52
CA MET A 1 25.49 -7.45 0.82
C MET A 1 25.96 -6.01 0.72
N LYS A 2 26.21 -5.49 -0.50
CA LYS A 2 26.48 -4.07 -0.68
C LYS A 2 25.20 -3.33 -0.30
N GLY A 3 25.27 -2.38 0.62
CA GLY A 3 24.12 -1.59 1.05
C GLY A 3 23.50 -0.87 -0.16
N PHE A 4 22.25 -1.19 -0.45
CA PHE A 4 21.46 -0.52 -1.48
C PHE A 4 21.03 0.83 -0.93
N THR A 5 21.63 1.91 -1.41
CA THR A 5 21.24 3.27 -1.03
C THR A 5 20.37 3.83 -2.15
N LEU A 6 19.08 4.10 -1.84
CA LEU A 6 18.15 4.77 -2.75
C LEU A 6 18.46 6.26 -2.80
N ASP A 7 18.81 6.78 -3.96
CA ASP A 7 18.73 8.23 -4.20
C ASP A 7 17.26 8.61 -4.46
N LEU A 8 16.59 9.05 -3.40
CA LEU A 8 15.17 9.40 -3.47
C LEU A 8 14.88 10.53 -4.46
N LYS A 9 15.83 11.45 -4.69
CA LYS A 9 15.63 12.54 -5.67
C LYS A 9 15.56 12.02 -7.09
N GLU A 10 16.39 11.05 -7.42
CA GLU A 10 16.36 10.40 -8.73
C GLU A 10 15.12 9.52 -8.87
N VAL A 11 14.82 8.71 -7.85
CA VAL A 11 13.70 7.78 -7.85
C VAL A 11 12.36 8.50 -7.99
N THR A 12 12.17 9.64 -7.33
CA THR A 12 10.90 10.38 -7.32
C THR A 12 10.76 11.39 -8.47
N ASN A 13 11.78 11.54 -9.31
CA ASN A 13 11.73 12.46 -10.44
C ASN A 13 10.80 11.93 -11.55
N ILE A 14 9.68 12.61 -11.76
CA ILE A 14 8.67 12.31 -12.78
C ILE A 14 8.43 13.46 -13.76
N GLN A 15 9.41 14.37 -13.90
CA GLN A 15 9.26 15.57 -14.77
C GLN A 15 8.95 15.24 -16.23
N ASN A 16 9.45 14.13 -16.73
CA ASN A 16 9.24 13.69 -18.12
C ASN A 16 8.18 12.60 -18.24
N PHE A 17 7.34 12.42 -17.23
CA PHE A 17 6.32 11.38 -17.23
C PHE A 17 5.32 11.56 -18.38
N SER A 18 5.20 10.55 -19.24
CA SER A 18 4.39 10.59 -20.47
C SER A 18 2.87 10.59 -20.22
N GLY A 19 2.43 10.24 -19.01
CA GLY A 19 1.02 10.03 -18.70
C GLY A 19 0.49 8.65 -19.12
N VAL A 20 1.37 7.75 -19.59
CA VAL A 20 1.01 6.38 -20.00
C VAL A 20 1.87 5.39 -19.24
N ILE A 21 1.24 4.39 -18.62
CA ILE A 21 1.93 3.36 -17.86
C ILE A 21 1.37 1.96 -18.13
N PRO A 22 2.20 0.92 -18.07
CA PRO A 22 1.73 -0.45 -17.98
C PRO A 22 1.07 -0.68 -16.62
N LEU A 23 -0.01 -1.46 -16.61
CA LEU A 23 -0.72 -1.84 -15.39
C LEU A 23 -0.40 -3.27 -14.99
N PHE A 24 -0.19 -3.46 -13.69
CA PHE A 24 -0.06 -4.77 -13.07
C PHE A 24 -1.23 -4.99 -12.10
N PRO A 25 -2.32 -5.61 -12.58
CA PRO A 25 -3.48 -5.91 -11.75
C PRO A 25 -3.18 -7.06 -10.77
N LEU A 26 -3.53 -6.87 -9.50
CA LEU A 26 -3.44 -7.92 -8.47
C LEU A 26 -4.73 -7.94 -7.63
N ALA A 27 -5.13 -9.12 -7.18
CA ALA A 27 -6.35 -9.32 -6.42
C ALA A 27 -6.20 -8.99 -4.92
N THR A 28 -4.97 -9.04 -4.40
CA THR A 28 -4.72 -9.02 -2.95
C THR A 28 -3.73 -7.95 -2.51
N VAL A 29 -3.28 -7.10 -3.43
CA VAL A 29 -2.27 -6.09 -3.16
C VAL A 29 -2.78 -4.71 -3.54
N VAL A 30 -2.76 -3.80 -2.56
CA VAL A 30 -2.89 -2.35 -2.77
C VAL A 30 -1.57 -1.70 -2.40
N PHE A 31 -1.01 -0.94 -3.33
CA PHE A 31 0.27 -0.27 -3.19
C PHE A 31 0.08 1.20 -2.86
N PHE A 32 0.98 1.78 -2.08
CA PHE A 32 0.88 3.17 -1.64
C PHE A 32 2.11 3.98 -2.01
N PRO A 33 1.99 5.30 -2.20
CA PRO A 33 3.13 6.21 -2.34
C PRO A 33 4.09 6.10 -1.15
N ASN A 34 5.37 6.36 -1.40
CA ASN A 34 6.45 6.35 -0.42
C ASN A 34 6.63 5.02 0.35
N THR A 35 6.11 3.91 -0.20
CA THR A 35 6.31 2.56 0.34
C THR A 35 7.11 1.70 -0.64
N LEU A 36 7.63 0.57 -0.15
CA LEU A 36 8.33 -0.42 -0.96
C LEU A 36 7.43 -1.65 -1.16
N LEU A 37 7.42 -2.19 -2.38
CA LEU A 37 6.69 -3.42 -2.71
C LEU A 37 7.63 -4.40 -3.42
N PRO A 38 8.07 -5.48 -2.75
CA PRO A 38 8.75 -6.58 -3.40
C PRO A 38 7.75 -7.41 -4.23
N LEU A 39 8.14 -7.78 -5.45
CA LEU A 39 7.34 -8.57 -6.36
C LEU A 39 8.18 -9.70 -6.96
N HIS A 40 7.55 -10.87 -7.11
CA HIS A 40 8.05 -11.98 -7.91
C HIS A 40 7.21 -12.10 -9.18
N VAL A 41 7.80 -11.79 -10.34
CA VAL A 41 7.10 -11.73 -11.63
C VAL A 41 7.39 -13.01 -12.40
N PHE A 42 6.36 -13.87 -12.55
CA PHE A 42 6.49 -15.18 -13.19
C PHE A 42 5.56 -15.36 -14.40
N GLU A 43 4.42 -14.67 -14.45
CA GLU A 43 3.48 -14.76 -15.58
C GLU A 43 4.10 -14.20 -16.87
N PRO A 44 3.97 -14.88 -18.03
CA PRO A 44 4.60 -14.47 -19.28
C PRO A 44 4.28 -13.02 -19.67
N ARG A 45 3.01 -12.60 -19.56
CA ARG A 45 2.56 -11.24 -19.91
C ARG A 45 3.26 -10.16 -19.06
N TYR A 46 3.47 -10.40 -17.77
CA TYR A 46 4.14 -9.44 -16.90
C TYR A 46 5.66 -9.53 -16.96
N ARG A 47 6.22 -10.70 -17.33
CA ARG A 47 7.64 -10.81 -17.67
C ARG A 47 7.96 -9.96 -18.91
N GLN A 48 7.09 -10.00 -19.94
CA GLN A 48 7.19 -9.15 -21.12
C GLN A 48 7.11 -7.67 -20.73
N MET A 49 6.11 -7.29 -19.91
CA MET A 49 5.95 -5.93 -19.40
C MET A 49 7.24 -5.41 -18.74
N VAL A 50 7.86 -6.19 -17.84
CA VAL A 50 9.10 -5.78 -17.16
C VAL A 50 10.24 -5.63 -18.18
N SER A 51 10.39 -6.57 -19.13
CA SER A 51 11.41 -6.51 -20.17
C SER A 51 11.30 -5.26 -21.03
N ASP A 52 10.07 -4.84 -21.36
CA ASP A 52 9.80 -3.68 -22.22
C ASP A 52 10.16 -2.34 -21.52
N ILE A 53 9.99 -2.28 -20.18
CA ILE A 53 10.17 -1.01 -19.45
C ILE A 53 11.49 -0.90 -18.69
N ILE A 54 12.26 -1.98 -18.53
CA ILE A 54 13.45 -1.98 -17.66
C ILE A 54 14.54 -0.99 -18.12
N ASN A 55 14.56 -0.68 -19.41
CA ASN A 55 15.49 0.27 -20.03
C ASN A 55 14.86 1.65 -20.31
N SER A 56 13.65 1.90 -19.79
CA SER A 56 12.92 3.17 -19.94
C SER A 56 12.70 3.85 -18.59
N GLU A 57 11.55 4.46 -18.38
CA GLU A 57 11.20 5.14 -17.11
C GLU A 57 11.05 4.18 -15.91
N ARG A 58 10.93 2.87 -16.15
CA ARG A 58 10.78 1.82 -15.13
C ARG A 58 9.56 2.00 -14.23
N ILE A 59 8.49 2.58 -14.77
CA ILE A 59 7.26 2.89 -14.02
C ILE A 59 6.19 1.84 -14.33
N ILE A 60 5.52 1.33 -13.27
CA ILE A 60 4.41 0.39 -13.33
C ILE A 60 3.26 0.95 -12.48
N GLY A 61 2.02 0.83 -12.95
CA GLY A 61 0.82 1.09 -12.18
C GLY A 61 0.32 -0.19 -11.50
N MET A 62 0.40 -0.25 -10.17
CA MET A 62 -0.19 -1.33 -9.39
C MET A 62 -1.67 -1.04 -9.17
N VAL A 63 -2.56 -1.93 -9.59
CA VAL A 63 -4.00 -1.73 -9.52
C VAL A 63 -4.70 -2.95 -8.93
N LEU A 64 -5.70 -2.70 -8.07
CA LEU A 64 -6.50 -3.77 -7.47
C LEU A 64 -7.55 -4.28 -8.47
N LEU A 65 -7.71 -5.60 -8.56
CA LEU A 65 -8.82 -6.24 -9.26
C LEU A 65 -10.12 -6.04 -8.47
N LYS A 66 -11.24 -5.81 -9.18
CA LYS A 66 -12.56 -5.78 -8.55
C LYS A 66 -13.04 -7.18 -8.19
N PRO A 67 -13.97 -7.32 -7.20
CA PRO A 67 -14.59 -8.60 -6.87
C PRO A 67 -15.19 -9.30 -8.10
N GLY A 68 -15.04 -10.62 -8.18
CA GLY A 68 -15.52 -11.42 -9.30
C GLY A 68 -14.47 -11.65 -10.39
N TRP A 69 -13.23 -11.16 -10.19
CA TRP A 69 -12.09 -11.36 -11.08
C TRP A 69 -11.77 -12.83 -11.37
N GLU A 70 -12.12 -13.74 -10.45
CA GLU A 70 -11.86 -15.19 -10.57
C GLU A 70 -12.51 -15.80 -11.80
N LYS A 71 -13.64 -15.24 -12.26
CA LYS A 71 -14.39 -15.73 -13.40
C LYS A 71 -13.70 -15.45 -14.73
N ASP A 72 -12.81 -14.46 -14.77
CA ASP A 72 -12.11 -14.02 -15.97
C ASP A 72 -10.60 -13.83 -15.73
N TYR A 73 -10.01 -14.64 -14.85
CA TYR A 73 -8.61 -14.48 -14.41
C TYR A 73 -7.61 -14.42 -15.57
N HIS A 74 -7.83 -15.23 -16.63
CA HIS A 74 -6.95 -15.28 -17.80
C HIS A 74 -7.31 -14.26 -18.88
N GLY A 75 -8.43 -13.58 -18.72
CA GLY A 75 -8.88 -12.50 -19.59
C GLY A 75 -8.50 -11.12 -19.07
N ASN A 76 -9.46 -10.20 -19.13
CA ASN A 76 -9.29 -8.81 -18.71
C ASN A 76 -10.28 -8.45 -17.60
N PRO A 77 -10.13 -9.01 -16.37
CA PRO A 77 -11.06 -8.76 -15.28
C PRO A 77 -11.11 -7.27 -14.94
N GLU A 78 -12.24 -6.82 -14.38
CA GLU A 78 -12.41 -5.43 -13.99
C GLU A 78 -11.39 -4.99 -12.94
N ILE A 79 -10.92 -3.75 -13.05
CA ILE A 79 -9.98 -3.10 -12.14
C ILE A 79 -10.60 -1.88 -11.47
N TYR A 80 -10.04 -1.47 -10.33
CA TYR A 80 -10.38 -0.19 -9.72
C TYR A 80 -9.87 0.98 -10.56
N GLY A 81 -10.53 2.14 -10.43
CA GLY A 81 -10.19 3.33 -11.22
C GLY A 81 -8.99 4.12 -10.71
N VAL A 82 -8.52 3.82 -9.50
CA VAL A 82 -7.35 4.45 -8.89
C VAL A 82 -6.29 3.39 -8.60
N ALA A 83 -5.07 3.71 -8.96
CA ALA A 83 -3.88 2.89 -8.81
C ALA A 83 -2.76 3.68 -8.13
N CYS A 84 -1.72 2.99 -7.70
CA CYS A 84 -0.46 3.63 -7.34
C CYS A 84 0.58 3.34 -8.44
N MET A 85 1.15 4.36 -9.01
CA MET A 85 2.32 4.19 -9.85
C MET A 85 3.57 4.08 -9.00
N GLY A 86 4.47 3.15 -9.38
CA GLY A 86 5.74 2.94 -8.70
C GLY A 86 6.87 2.75 -9.69
N ARG A 87 8.09 3.07 -9.26
CA ARG A 87 9.30 2.87 -10.04
C ARG A 87 10.04 1.62 -9.58
N ILE A 88 10.54 0.83 -10.52
CA ILE A 88 11.42 -0.30 -10.21
C ILE A 88 12.75 0.28 -9.73
N VAL A 89 13.08 0.02 -8.46
CA VAL A 89 14.31 0.48 -7.80
C VAL A 89 15.36 -0.63 -7.67
N SER A 90 14.91 -1.88 -7.74
CA SER A 90 15.80 -3.05 -7.78
C SER A 90 15.18 -4.10 -8.68
N VAL A 91 16.00 -4.79 -9.45
CA VAL A 91 15.58 -5.91 -10.29
C VAL A 91 16.68 -6.95 -10.36
N GLU A 92 16.28 -8.20 -10.26
CA GLU A 92 17.08 -9.39 -10.46
C GLU A 92 16.38 -10.26 -11.50
N THR A 93 17.09 -10.59 -12.56
CA THR A 93 16.61 -11.54 -13.60
C THR A 93 17.07 -12.94 -13.23
N LEU A 94 16.13 -13.87 -13.12
CA LEU A 94 16.39 -15.27 -12.83
C LEU A 94 16.70 -16.04 -14.13
N GLU A 95 17.38 -17.19 -14.00
CA GLU A 95 17.81 -18.03 -15.14
C GLU A 95 16.64 -18.48 -16.04
N ASP A 96 15.46 -18.67 -15.46
CA ASP A 96 14.23 -19.06 -16.17
C ASP A 96 13.46 -17.87 -16.76
N GLY A 97 14.03 -16.66 -16.67
CA GLY A 97 13.47 -15.42 -17.19
C GLY A 97 12.37 -14.81 -16.33
N ARG A 98 12.16 -15.27 -15.10
CA ARG A 98 11.36 -14.59 -14.08
C ARG A 98 12.14 -13.41 -13.49
N PHE A 99 11.43 -12.50 -12.81
CA PHE A 99 12.05 -11.35 -12.18
C PHE A 99 11.70 -11.28 -10.69
N ASN A 100 12.70 -11.00 -9.85
CA ASN A 100 12.48 -10.43 -8.52
C ASN A 100 12.72 -8.93 -8.62
N LEU A 101 11.76 -8.13 -8.22
CA LEU A 101 11.91 -6.67 -8.28
C LEU A 101 11.34 -6.01 -7.04
N VAL A 102 11.79 -4.76 -6.80
CA VAL A 102 11.25 -3.91 -5.75
C VAL A 102 10.74 -2.62 -6.41
N LEU A 103 9.48 -2.29 -6.15
CA LEU A 103 8.89 -1.00 -6.53
C LEU A 103 9.00 -0.02 -5.37
N TYR A 104 9.28 1.25 -5.69
CA TYR A 104 9.06 2.38 -4.80
C TYR A 104 7.83 3.14 -5.28
N GLY A 105 6.84 3.34 -4.40
CA GLY A 105 5.60 4.04 -4.69
C GLY A 105 5.84 5.53 -4.93
N LEU A 106 5.34 6.05 -6.04
CA LEU A 106 5.55 7.44 -6.45
C LEU A 106 4.32 8.30 -6.15
N LYS A 107 3.21 8.01 -6.82
CA LYS A 107 1.99 8.83 -6.79
C LYS A 107 0.75 7.97 -6.97
N ARG A 108 -0.36 8.44 -6.44
CA ARG A 108 -1.70 8.00 -6.81
C ARG A 108 -1.99 8.43 -8.24
N VAL A 109 -2.64 7.58 -9.01
CA VAL A 109 -3.06 7.90 -10.36
C VAL A 109 -4.50 7.45 -10.61
N LYS A 110 -5.26 8.27 -11.35
CA LYS A 110 -6.56 7.88 -11.89
C LYS A 110 -6.37 7.31 -13.28
N ILE A 111 -6.89 6.12 -13.52
CA ILE A 111 -6.94 5.49 -14.84
C ILE A 111 -8.03 6.21 -15.63
N LEU A 112 -7.63 6.77 -16.79
CA LEU A 112 -8.54 7.50 -17.68
C LEU A 112 -9.04 6.61 -18.81
N GLU A 113 -8.14 5.80 -19.38
CA GLU A 113 -8.40 5.00 -20.57
C GLU A 113 -7.44 3.81 -20.63
N ILE A 114 -7.92 2.66 -21.05
CA ILE A 114 -7.09 1.51 -21.40
C ILE A 114 -6.77 1.61 -22.88
N LEU A 115 -5.51 1.79 -23.21
CA LEU A 115 -5.03 1.97 -24.59
C LEU A 115 -4.74 0.63 -25.28
N LYS A 116 -4.37 -0.39 -24.49
CA LYS A 116 -3.98 -1.71 -24.95
C LYS A 116 -4.21 -2.72 -23.82
N ASP A 117 -4.64 -3.93 -24.17
CA ASP A 117 -4.91 -5.01 -23.22
C ASP A 117 -4.00 -6.24 -23.37
N ASP A 118 -3.33 -6.41 -24.51
CA ASP A 118 -2.52 -7.59 -24.83
C ASP A 118 -1.07 -7.22 -25.19
N PRO A 119 -0.03 -7.93 -24.68
CA PRO A 119 -0.07 -9.01 -23.69
C PRO A 119 -0.32 -8.52 -22.25
N TYR A 120 -0.20 -7.23 -21.98
CA TYR A 120 -0.49 -6.57 -20.71
C TYR A 120 -1.20 -5.24 -20.96
N ARG A 121 -1.88 -4.75 -19.95
CA ARG A 121 -2.62 -3.47 -20.06
C ARG A 121 -1.66 -2.28 -20.10
N LEU A 122 -1.91 -1.38 -21.03
CA LEU A 122 -1.29 -0.06 -21.10
C LEU A 122 -2.39 0.99 -20.91
N ALA A 123 -2.22 1.92 -19.99
CA ALA A 123 -3.25 2.87 -19.65
C ALA A 123 -2.75 4.31 -19.70
N LYS A 124 -3.62 5.20 -20.15
CA LYS A 124 -3.49 6.64 -19.93
C LYS A 124 -3.96 6.97 -18.53
N VAL A 125 -3.14 7.69 -17.78
CA VAL A 125 -3.43 8.02 -16.38
C VAL A 125 -3.25 9.51 -16.10
N LYS A 126 -3.90 9.96 -15.02
CA LYS A 126 -3.73 11.30 -14.46
C LYS A 126 -3.23 11.18 -13.03
N ILE A 127 -2.17 11.88 -12.68
CA ILE A 127 -1.69 11.99 -11.31
C ILE A 127 -2.77 12.65 -10.45
N LEU A 128 -3.01 12.06 -9.29
CA LEU A 128 -3.85 12.61 -8.23
C LEU A 128 -2.94 13.22 -7.18
N GLU A 129 -3.05 14.52 -7.00
CA GLU A 129 -2.31 15.23 -5.96
C GLU A 129 -3.07 15.14 -4.64
N ASP A 130 -2.33 15.05 -3.55
CA ASP A 130 -2.89 15.11 -2.21
C ASP A 130 -3.48 16.49 -1.93
N ILE A 131 -4.63 16.50 -1.27
CA ILE A 131 -5.31 17.73 -0.84
C ILE A 131 -5.02 17.93 0.63
N HIS A 132 -4.24 18.96 0.93
CA HIS A 132 -3.93 19.40 2.27
C HIS A 132 -5.13 20.07 2.94
N GLY A 133 -5.15 20.07 4.26
CA GLY A 133 -6.21 20.67 5.05
C GLY A 133 -5.68 21.35 6.31
N MET A 134 -6.61 21.85 7.14
CA MET A 134 -6.25 22.42 8.43
C MET A 134 -5.94 21.32 9.47
N ASN A 135 -5.15 21.67 10.49
CA ASN A 135 -4.88 20.84 11.67
C ASN A 135 -4.17 19.50 11.37
N GLU A 136 -3.39 19.39 10.29
CA GLU A 136 -2.70 18.16 9.94
C GLU A 136 -1.77 17.66 11.06
N GLU A 137 -1.11 18.58 11.78
CA GLU A 137 -0.27 18.20 12.91
C GLU A 137 -1.08 17.56 14.05
N ALA A 138 -2.27 18.07 14.35
CA ALA A 138 -3.14 17.48 15.37
C ALA A 138 -3.60 16.07 14.98
N TYR A 139 -3.90 15.83 13.71
CA TYR A 139 -4.19 14.48 13.21
C TYR A 139 -2.96 13.56 13.34
N ARG A 140 -1.78 14.05 13.00
CA ARG A 140 -0.54 13.29 13.10
C ARG A 140 -0.27 12.89 14.55
N GLU A 141 -0.33 13.84 15.48
CA GLU A 141 -0.14 13.59 16.93
C GLU A 141 -1.15 12.57 17.44
N ARG A 142 -2.41 12.66 17.02
CA ARG A 142 -3.45 11.70 17.42
C ARG A 142 -3.16 10.29 16.93
N ILE A 143 -2.72 10.12 15.68
CA ILE A 143 -2.34 8.81 15.13
C ILE A 143 -1.16 8.23 15.93
N VAL A 144 -0.13 9.03 16.21
CA VAL A 144 1.05 8.63 16.99
C VAL A 144 0.66 8.19 18.39
N GLU A 145 -0.22 8.94 19.06
CA GLU A 145 -0.76 8.58 20.38
C GLU A 145 -1.47 7.21 20.34
N LEU A 146 -2.34 6.98 19.36
CA LEU A 146 -3.10 5.75 19.24
C LEU A 146 -2.19 4.55 18.91
N ILE A 147 -1.18 4.72 18.06
CA ILE A 147 -0.17 3.69 17.79
C ILE A 147 0.61 3.36 19.07
N SER A 148 1.02 4.37 19.84
CA SER A 148 1.72 4.17 21.11
C SER A 148 0.86 3.40 22.11
N LYS A 149 -0.42 3.78 22.26
CA LYS A 149 -1.39 3.05 23.09
C LYS A 149 -1.53 1.59 22.65
N TRP A 150 -1.72 1.36 21.35
CA TRP A 150 -1.83 0.01 20.80
C TRP A 150 -0.59 -0.83 21.15
N ASN A 151 0.60 -0.32 20.83
CA ASN A 151 1.84 -1.02 21.09
C ASN A 151 2.10 -1.25 22.59
N GLY A 152 1.66 -0.32 23.46
CA GLY A 152 1.77 -0.44 24.91
C GLY A 152 0.83 -1.48 25.53
N MET A 153 -0.27 -1.84 24.85
CA MET A 153 -1.21 -2.87 25.32
C MET A 153 -0.79 -4.30 24.94
N LEU A 154 0.16 -4.44 24.02
CA LEU A 154 0.63 -5.74 23.54
C LEU A 154 1.68 -6.34 24.46
N GLY A 155 1.49 -7.61 24.84
CA GLY A 155 2.49 -8.40 25.55
C GLY A 155 3.64 -8.86 24.67
N LYS A 156 4.68 -9.44 25.29
CA LYS A 156 5.85 -9.99 24.55
C LYS A 156 5.48 -11.06 23.52
N GLU A 157 4.42 -11.83 23.76
CA GLU A 157 3.96 -12.87 22.84
C GLU A 157 3.20 -12.31 21.61
N GLN A 158 2.93 -11.02 21.60
CA GLN A 158 2.16 -10.32 20.56
C GLN A 158 3.03 -9.36 19.74
N GLU A 159 4.34 -9.56 19.73
CA GLU A 159 5.31 -8.69 19.01
C GLU A 159 4.96 -8.55 17.51
N SER A 160 4.48 -9.62 16.88
CA SER A 160 4.06 -9.61 15.47
C SER A 160 2.86 -8.69 15.16
N HIS A 161 2.12 -8.27 16.18
CA HIS A 161 0.96 -7.37 16.05
C HIS A 161 1.33 -5.90 16.28
N ARG A 162 2.58 -5.60 16.61
CA ARG A 162 3.05 -4.23 16.78
C ARG A 162 2.98 -3.46 15.46
N ILE A 163 2.59 -2.21 15.58
CA ILE A 163 2.58 -1.27 14.47
C ILE A 163 3.96 -0.61 14.42
N ASN A 164 4.77 -1.01 13.43
CA ASN A 164 6.13 -0.54 13.21
C ASN A 164 6.16 0.45 12.04
N VAL A 165 5.61 1.64 12.26
CA VAL A 165 5.63 2.76 11.30
C VAL A 165 6.52 3.86 11.87
N ASP A 166 7.30 4.53 11.02
CA ASP A 166 8.06 5.72 11.43
C ASP A 166 7.10 6.87 11.74
N THR A 167 6.92 7.15 13.02
CA THR A 167 6.00 8.19 13.50
C THR A 167 6.49 9.62 13.26
N ARG A 168 7.71 9.80 12.74
CA ARG A 168 8.26 11.11 12.35
C ARG A 168 7.84 11.54 10.95
N LEU A 169 7.26 10.64 10.18
CA LEU A 169 6.79 10.93 8.82
C LEU A 169 5.75 12.05 8.80
N PRO A 170 5.71 12.86 7.74
CA PRO A 170 4.59 13.76 7.45
C PRO A 170 3.27 12.99 7.40
N LEU A 171 2.14 13.67 7.67
CA LEU A 171 0.84 13.02 7.85
C LEU A 171 0.43 12.17 6.65
N GLU A 172 0.63 12.67 5.43
CA GLU A 172 0.35 11.96 4.19
C GLU A 172 1.10 10.63 4.10
N ASN A 173 2.39 10.64 4.44
CA ASN A 173 3.24 9.44 4.40
C ASN A 173 2.93 8.50 5.56
N LEU A 174 2.62 9.05 6.74
CA LEU A 174 2.26 8.26 7.92
C LEU A 174 0.96 7.47 7.67
N THR A 175 -0.06 8.10 7.08
CA THR A 175 -1.32 7.43 6.74
C THR A 175 -1.12 6.34 5.70
N ASP A 176 -0.28 6.56 4.68
CA ASP A 176 0.01 5.58 3.64
C ASP A 176 0.84 4.41 4.17
N ALA A 177 1.86 4.67 4.98
CA ALA A 177 2.66 3.64 5.62
C ALA A 177 1.81 2.79 6.59
N PHE A 178 0.93 3.42 7.39
CA PHE A 178 -0.01 2.71 8.25
C PHE A 178 -0.95 1.81 7.42
N ALA A 179 -1.56 2.34 6.37
CA ALA A 179 -2.45 1.57 5.50
C ALA A 179 -1.73 0.37 4.87
N SER A 180 -0.51 0.58 4.37
CA SER A 180 0.30 -0.48 3.77
C SER A 180 0.60 -1.61 4.75
N LEU A 181 1.05 -1.28 5.97
CA LEU A 181 1.62 -2.24 6.93
C LEU A 181 0.59 -2.82 7.90
N SER A 182 -0.47 -2.09 8.23
CA SER A 182 -1.31 -2.40 9.39
C SER A 182 -2.75 -2.75 9.06
N ILE A 183 -3.23 -2.44 7.85
CA ILE A 183 -4.57 -2.82 7.39
C ILE A 183 -4.46 -4.12 6.59
N SER A 184 -5.29 -5.12 6.94
CA SER A 184 -5.30 -6.41 6.24
C SER A 184 -6.35 -6.48 5.13
N ASN A 185 -7.46 -5.75 5.28
CA ASN A 185 -8.54 -5.75 4.30
C ASN A 185 -8.14 -4.93 3.06
N VAL A 186 -8.08 -5.57 1.91
CA VAL A 186 -7.65 -4.92 0.65
C VAL A 186 -8.64 -3.85 0.18
N PHE A 187 -9.93 -3.98 0.48
CA PHE A 187 -10.93 -2.98 0.11
C PHE A 187 -10.81 -1.72 0.97
N GLU A 188 -10.54 -1.86 2.27
CA GLU A 188 -10.23 -0.72 3.14
C GLU A 188 -8.92 -0.01 2.70
N LYS A 189 -7.90 -0.80 2.29
CA LYS A 189 -6.69 -0.22 1.68
C LYS A 189 -7.02 0.56 0.42
N GLN A 190 -7.86 0.01 -0.46
CA GLN A 190 -8.24 0.68 -1.71
C GLN A 190 -8.99 1.98 -1.44
N GLU A 191 -9.92 2.01 -0.48
CA GLU A 191 -10.61 3.24 -0.07
C GLU A 191 -9.65 4.32 0.45
N LEU A 192 -8.57 3.92 1.14
CA LEU A 192 -7.53 4.86 1.58
C LEU A 192 -6.63 5.33 0.43
N LEU A 193 -6.39 4.46 -0.56
CA LEU A 193 -5.66 4.84 -1.77
C LEU A 193 -6.47 5.83 -2.62
N GLU A 194 -7.78 5.69 -2.68
CA GLU A 194 -8.68 6.56 -3.45
C GLU A 194 -8.90 7.93 -2.79
N GLU A 195 -8.73 8.02 -1.46
CA GLU A 195 -8.94 9.28 -0.73
C GLU A 195 -7.73 10.20 -0.88
N VAL A 196 -7.89 11.27 -1.63
CA VAL A 196 -6.85 12.28 -1.86
C VAL A 196 -6.77 13.35 -0.76
N SER A 197 -7.83 13.52 0.05
CA SER A 197 -7.81 14.44 1.18
C SER A 197 -7.02 13.85 2.35
N ILE A 198 -5.89 14.48 2.70
CA ILE A 198 -5.03 14.04 3.79
C ILE A 198 -5.80 13.99 5.13
N PRO A 199 -6.59 15.02 5.52
CA PRO A 199 -7.38 14.96 6.73
C PRO A 199 -8.38 13.79 6.76
N LYS A 200 -9.09 13.54 5.64
CA LYS A 200 -10.04 12.43 5.57
C LYS A 200 -9.36 11.06 5.66
N ARG A 201 -8.17 10.90 5.06
CA ARG A 201 -7.36 9.68 5.28
C ARG A 201 -6.99 9.50 6.73
N ALA A 202 -6.56 10.59 7.38
CA ALA A 202 -6.20 10.57 8.79
C ALA A 202 -7.39 10.18 9.68
N GLU A 203 -8.57 10.71 9.43
CA GLU A 203 -9.81 10.35 10.14
C GLU A 203 -10.14 8.86 9.99
N LYS A 204 -10.00 8.28 8.79
CA LYS A 204 -10.18 6.84 8.56
C LYS A 204 -9.15 6.01 9.35
N VAL A 205 -7.88 6.42 9.35
CA VAL A 205 -6.81 5.75 10.11
C VAL A 205 -7.07 5.83 11.63
N ILE A 206 -7.46 7.00 12.13
CA ILE A 206 -7.81 7.20 13.55
C ILE A 206 -8.97 6.28 13.94
N SER A 207 -10.06 6.29 13.17
CA SER A 207 -11.21 5.43 13.40
C SER A 207 -10.83 3.95 13.45
N HIS A 208 -9.99 3.49 12.51
CA HIS A 208 -9.50 2.12 12.47
C HIS A 208 -8.68 1.76 13.73
N LEU A 209 -7.80 2.64 14.18
CA LEU A 209 -7.00 2.46 15.40
C LEU A 209 -7.87 2.44 16.66
N GLU A 210 -8.85 3.34 16.76
CA GLU A 210 -9.78 3.40 17.90
C GLU A 210 -10.62 2.12 18.02
N ILE A 211 -11.14 1.61 16.91
CA ILE A 211 -11.86 0.31 16.88
C ILE A 211 -10.94 -0.82 17.36
N ARG A 212 -9.71 -0.91 16.85
CA ARG A 212 -8.75 -1.92 17.29
C ARG A 212 -8.46 -1.85 18.80
N LEU A 213 -8.29 -0.64 19.34
CA LEU A 213 -8.07 -0.42 20.77
C LEU A 213 -9.28 -0.82 21.62
N GLN A 214 -10.50 -0.54 21.15
CA GLN A 214 -11.72 -0.97 21.82
C GLN A 214 -11.81 -2.51 21.88
N VAL A 215 -11.53 -3.18 20.79
CA VAL A 215 -11.57 -4.66 20.69
C VAL A 215 -10.56 -5.28 21.67
N ILE A 216 -9.29 -4.85 21.64
CA ILE A 216 -8.27 -5.43 22.54
C ILE A 216 -8.58 -5.16 24.01
N SER A 217 -9.11 -3.97 24.33
CA SER A 217 -9.53 -3.61 25.69
C SER A 217 -10.68 -4.49 26.19
N ALA A 218 -11.66 -4.78 25.34
CA ALA A 218 -12.78 -5.67 25.68
C ALA A 218 -12.30 -7.11 25.90
N VAL A 219 -11.40 -7.60 25.07
CA VAL A 219 -10.80 -8.94 25.22
C VAL A 219 -10.01 -9.04 26.54
N ALA A 220 -9.20 -8.05 26.86
CA ALA A 220 -8.42 -8.01 28.10
C ALA A 220 -9.32 -8.02 29.35
N LYS A 221 -10.39 -7.21 29.36
CA LYS A 221 -11.38 -7.19 30.45
C LYS A 221 -12.04 -8.56 30.64
N ARG A 222 -12.45 -9.20 29.55
CA ARG A 222 -13.11 -10.52 29.60
C ARG A 222 -12.16 -11.60 30.14
N ARG A 223 -10.88 -11.56 29.73
CA ARG A 223 -9.86 -12.48 30.23
C ARG A 223 -9.67 -12.35 31.75
N ASN A 224 -9.57 -11.14 32.27
CA ASN A 224 -9.42 -10.86 33.70
C ASN A 224 -10.63 -11.37 34.50
N GLN A 225 -11.85 -11.13 34.04
CA GLN A 225 -13.07 -11.64 34.67
C GLN A 225 -13.12 -13.19 34.75
N ILE A 226 -12.62 -13.87 33.70
CA ILE A 226 -12.55 -15.35 33.70
C ILE A 226 -11.51 -15.84 34.71
N LEU A 227 -10.35 -15.17 34.81
CA LEU A 227 -9.30 -15.55 35.74
C LEU A 227 -9.73 -15.31 37.20
N GLU A 228 -10.40 -14.20 37.49
CA GLU A 228 -10.97 -13.90 38.81
C GLU A 228 -11.99 -14.97 39.24
N LYS A 229 -12.89 -15.38 38.33
CA LYS A 229 -13.86 -16.45 38.61
C LYS A 229 -13.21 -17.84 38.84
N ARG A 230 -12.07 -18.11 38.21
CA ARG A 230 -11.33 -19.36 38.41
C ARG A 230 -10.57 -19.38 39.74
N ASN A 231 -10.14 -18.23 40.26
CA ASN A 231 -9.44 -18.14 41.54
C ASN A 231 -10.38 -18.12 42.74
N LEU A 232 -11.70 -18.03 42.52
CA LEU A 232 -12.73 -18.03 43.56
C LEU A 232 -13.38 -19.43 43.77
N ASN A 233 -13.01 -20.42 42.94
CA ASN A 233 -13.41 -21.83 43.06
C ASN A 233 -12.21 -22.72 43.38
#